data_62e77141c545e5bbfe6d2cef3c5d462b
#
_entry.id   62e77141c545e5bbfe6d2cef3c5d462b
#
_cell.length_a   1.000
_cell.length_b   1.000
_cell.length_c   1.000
_cell.angle_alpha   90.00
_cell.angle_beta   90.00
_cell.angle_gamma   90.00
#
_symmetry.space_group_name_H-M   'P 1'
#
loop_
_entity.id
_entity.type
_entity.pdbx_description
1 polymer ?
#
loop_
_entity_poly.entity_id
_entity_poly.type
_entity_poly.pdbx_seq_one_letter_code
_entity_poly.pdbx_strand_id
1 'polypeptide(L)'
;KFLPKIIKIKKNIDSDFLKKINNKYFDTDGNKENLKFILEVAKILKLKKNSLLRTLKKFKGLKYRQEIIFQSKKLTIINDSKATTFSSSVSLLKSLTNVHWIVGGQAKKGDKFLLSKKNCKNIKAYVFGTKRKFFTSKLKKLMEYESFLDLKSLIKKLLREIKSKKNIRHTTILFSPSAASFDNFKNFEERGKYFNKLIKKYINA
;
A
#
# COMPACT_ATOMS: atom_id res chain seq x y z
N LYS A 1 -19.51 17.88 33.47
CA LYS A 1 -19.33 16.82 32.43
C LYS A 1 -19.08 17.50 31.10
N PHE A 2 -17.85 17.46 30.59
CA PHE A 2 -17.56 17.89 29.22
C PHE A 2 -18.14 16.84 28.27
N LEU A 3 -19.21 17.16 27.55
CA LEU A 3 -19.68 16.35 26.44
C LEU A 3 -18.71 16.59 25.26
N PRO A 4 -18.11 15.54 24.69
CA PRO A 4 -17.23 15.71 23.55
C PRO A 4 -18.00 16.32 22.36
N LYS A 5 -17.48 17.41 21.79
CA LYS A 5 -18.08 18.05 20.62
C LYS A 5 -17.83 17.17 19.40
N ILE A 6 -18.88 16.53 18.87
CA ILE A 6 -18.80 15.75 17.64
C ILE A 6 -18.71 16.70 16.44
N ILE A 7 -17.67 16.56 15.65
CA ILE A 7 -17.48 17.35 14.43
C ILE A 7 -17.74 16.47 13.21
N LYS A 8 -18.72 16.86 12.40
CA LYS A 8 -19.05 16.17 11.17
C LYS A 8 -18.07 16.55 10.07
N ILE A 9 -17.35 15.57 9.53
CA ILE A 9 -16.41 15.79 8.43
C ILE A 9 -17.17 15.95 7.11
N LYS A 10 -16.77 16.93 6.29
CA LYS A 10 -17.38 17.16 4.97
C LYS A 10 -17.24 15.93 4.07
N LYS A 11 -18.30 15.60 3.35
CA LYS A 11 -18.35 14.43 2.45
C LYS A 11 -17.35 14.54 1.29
N ASN A 12 -17.18 15.75 0.75
CA ASN A 12 -16.32 16.00 -0.41
C ASN A 12 -15.26 17.07 -0.12
N ILE A 13 -14.11 16.93 -0.74
CA ILE A 13 -13.06 17.96 -0.80
C ILE A 13 -13.35 18.81 -2.03
N ASP A 14 -13.15 20.13 -1.91
CA ASP A 14 -13.20 21.05 -3.02
C ASP A 14 -12.22 20.63 -4.13
N SER A 15 -12.75 20.43 -5.34
CA SER A 15 -11.99 20.00 -6.52
C SER A 15 -10.87 20.97 -6.88
N ASP A 16 -11.09 22.27 -6.72
CA ASP A 16 -10.08 23.29 -7.02
C ASP A 16 -8.97 23.31 -5.97
N PHE A 17 -9.30 22.97 -4.73
CA PHE A 17 -8.29 22.81 -3.69
C PHE A 17 -7.41 21.58 -3.97
N LEU A 18 -7.99 20.45 -4.41
CA LEU A 18 -7.23 19.26 -4.83
C LEU A 18 -6.32 19.58 -6.02
N LYS A 19 -6.80 20.28 -7.04
CA LYS A 19 -5.98 20.73 -8.17
C LYS A 19 -4.84 21.63 -7.71
N LYS A 20 -5.07 22.52 -6.76
CA LYS A 20 -4.03 23.39 -6.18
C LYS A 20 -2.98 22.62 -5.39
N ILE A 21 -3.35 21.55 -4.69
CA ILE A 21 -2.39 20.66 -4.01
C ILE A 21 -1.47 20.00 -5.03
N ASN A 22 -2.01 19.49 -6.14
CA ASN A 22 -1.28 18.82 -7.21
C ASN A 22 -0.23 17.82 -6.68
N ASN A 23 -0.66 16.91 -5.82
CA ASN A 23 0.21 15.92 -5.19
C ASN A 23 -0.42 14.54 -5.29
N LYS A 24 0.20 13.68 -6.09
CA LYS A 24 -0.23 12.31 -6.39
C LYS A 24 -0.44 11.42 -5.14
N TYR A 25 0.16 11.76 -4.02
CA TYR A 25 -0.09 11.05 -2.75
C TYR A 25 -1.57 11.05 -2.37
N PHE A 26 -2.29 12.12 -2.70
CA PHE A 26 -3.72 12.27 -2.38
C PHE A 26 -4.66 11.75 -3.47
N ASP A 27 -4.17 11.05 -4.49
CA ASP A 27 -5.02 10.54 -5.57
C ASP A 27 -5.79 9.27 -5.19
N THR A 28 -5.30 8.49 -4.21
CA THR A 28 -6.01 7.30 -3.73
C THR A 28 -7.16 7.65 -2.81
N ASP A 29 -8.25 6.86 -2.82
CA ASP A 29 -9.44 7.11 -1.99
C ASP A 29 -9.09 7.17 -0.49
N GLY A 30 -8.25 6.26 0.00
CA GLY A 30 -7.81 6.26 1.40
C GLY A 30 -7.06 7.54 1.79
N ASN A 31 -6.21 8.07 0.91
CA ASN A 31 -5.48 9.30 1.20
C ASN A 31 -6.36 10.55 1.03
N LYS A 32 -7.37 10.52 0.15
CA LYS A 32 -8.42 11.56 0.10
C LYS A 32 -9.23 11.60 1.38
N GLU A 33 -9.62 10.44 1.93
CA GLU A 33 -10.30 10.38 3.23
C GLU A 33 -9.42 10.98 4.34
N ASN A 34 -8.14 10.59 4.41
CA ASN A 34 -7.21 11.18 5.37
C ASN A 34 -7.08 12.70 5.20
N LEU A 35 -7.08 13.20 3.96
CA LEU A 35 -7.01 14.63 3.68
C LEU A 35 -8.23 15.38 4.24
N LYS A 36 -9.44 14.80 4.20
CA LYS A 36 -10.63 15.41 4.82
C LYS A 36 -10.43 15.66 6.30
N PHE A 37 -9.88 14.68 7.03
CA PHE A 37 -9.56 14.85 8.46
C PHE A 37 -8.52 15.95 8.67
N ILE A 38 -7.44 15.97 7.87
CA ILE A 38 -6.41 17.00 7.94
C ILE A 38 -7.00 18.39 7.76
N LEU A 39 -7.91 18.57 6.80
CA LEU A 39 -8.56 19.86 6.52
C LEU A 39 -9.43 20.34 7.68
N GLU A 40 -10.20 19.44 8.30
CA GLU A 40 -11.01 19.80 9.46
C GLU A 40 -10.15 20.12 10.70
N VAL A 41 -9.09 19.35 10.96
CA VAL A 41 -8.13 19.66 12.04
C VAL A 41 -7.45 21.02 11.77
N ALA A 42 -7.01 21.27 10.54
CA ALA A 42 -6.39 22.55 10.17
C ALA A 42 -7.34 23.75 10.39
N LYS A 43 -8.64 23.57 10.13
CA LYS A 43 -9.67 24.56 10.39
C LYS A 43 -9.86 24.82 11.88
N ILE A 44 -9.93 23.76 12.69
CA ILE A 44 -10.06 23.86 14.16
C ILE A 44 -8.86 24.61 14.74
N LEU A 45 -7.66 24.28 14.27
CA LEU A 45 -6.40 24.91 14.69
C LEU A 45 -6.17 26.27 14.04
N LYS A 46 -7.09 26.78 13.21
CA LYS A 46 -7.03 28.07 12.50
C LYS A 46 -5.73 28.23 11.71
N LEU A 47 -5.23 27.15 11.09
CA LEU A 47 -3.99 27.19 10.30
C LEU A 47 -4.15 28.07 9.05
N LYS A 48 -3.10 28.84 8.72
CA LYS A 48 -3.08 29.68 7.50
C LYS A 48 -3.17 28.81 6.24
N LYS A 49 -4.17 29.07 5.38
CA LYS A 49 -4.44 28.29 4.15
C LYS A 49 -3.23 28.13 3.25
N ASN A 50 -2.42 29.19 3.08
CA ASN A 50 -1.22 29.16 2.24
C ASN A 50 -0.14 28.25 2.82
N SER A 51 0.04 28.22 4.15
CA SER A 51 0.99 27.33 4.82
C SER A 51 0.57 25.89 4.68
N LEU A 52 -0.72 25.61 4.91
CA LEU A 52 -1.28 24.27 4.71
C LEU A 52 -1.10 23.79 3.27
N LEU A 53 -1.44 24.60 2.28
CA LEU A 53 -1.30 24.24 0.87
C LEU A 53 0.18 23.96 0.50
N ARG A 54 1.12 24.78 0.97
CA ARG A 54 2.55 24.58 0.75
C ARG A 54 3.05 23.25 1.35
N THR A 55 2.59 22.91 2.55
CA THR A 55 2.91 21.64 3.23
C THR A 55 2.34 20.45 2.47
N LEU A 56 1.07 20.51 2.07
CA LEU A 56 0.41 19.43 1.32
C LEU A 56 1.05 19.19 -0.06
N LYS A 57 1.45 20.26 -0.77
CA LYS A 57 2.20 20.15 -2.03
C LYS A 57 3.52 19.37 -1.88
N LYS A 58 4.23 19.57 -0.78
CA LYS A 58 5.56 18.97 -0.52
C LYS A 58 5.48 17.63 0.22
N PHE A 59 4.29 17.22 0.66
CA PHE A 59 4.13 16.02 1.46
C PHE A 59 4.43 14.77 0.64
N LYS A 60 5.41 14.00 1.06
CA LYS A 60 5.87 12.77 0.39
C LYS A 60 5.23 11.49 0.95
N GLY A 61 4.25 11.62 1.85
CA GLY A 61 3.70 10.49 2.57
C GLY A 61 4.53 10.09 3.79
N LEU A 62 4.06 9.05 4.48
CA LEU A 62 4.76 8.44 5.60
C LEU A 62 5.53 7.22 5.11
N LYS A 63 6.73 7.00 5.65
CA LYS A 63 7.52 5.81 5.34
C LYS A 63 6.71 4.53 5.57
N TYR A 64 6.82 3.60 4.61
CA TYR A 64 6.16 2.29 4.65
C TYR A 64 4.62 2.35 4.65
N ARG A 65 4.04 3.49 4.26
CA ARG A 65 2.60 3.66 4.02
C ARG A 65 2.38 4.13 2.58
N GLN A 66 2.08 3.18 1.69
CA GLN A 66 1.90 3.45 0.26
C GLN A 66 3.08 4.24 -0.33
N GLU A 67 4.28 4.05 0.22
CA GLU A 67 5.49 4.75 -0.17
C GLU A 67 5.97 4.25 -1.53
N ILE A 68 6.01 5.12 -2.54
CA ILE A 68 6.61 4.80 -3.84
C ILE A 68 8.12 4.86 -3.68
N ILE A 69 8.77 3.69 -3.73
CA ILE A 69 10.23 3.56 -3.57
C ILE A 69 10.98 3.46 -4.90
N PHE A 70 10.25 3.16 -5.97
CA PHE A 70 10.78 3.14 -7.33
C PHE A 70 9.67 3.45 -8.34
N GLN A 71 9.98 4.26 -9.36
CA GLN A 71 9.04 4.57 -10.43
C GLN A 71 9.78 4.75 -11.76
N SER A 72 9.29 4.08 -12.80
CA SER A 72 9.71 4.22 -14.19
C SER A 72 8.49 4.18 -15.13
N LYS A 73 8.70 4.32 -16.44
CA LYS A 73 7.63 4.17 -17.44
C LYS A 73 6.95 2.78 -17.41
N LYS A 74 7.68 1.72 -16.98
CA LYS A 74 7.21 0.33 -17.03
C LYS A 74 6.94 -0.28 -15.66
N LEU A 75 7.46 0.29 -14.57
CA LEU A 75 7.41 -0.33 -13.24
C LEU A 75 7.24 0.72 -12.15
N THR A 76 6.29 0.48 -11.26
CA THR A 76 6.16 1.18 -9.98
C THR A 76 6.32 0.17 -8.84
N ILE A 77 7.10 0.50 -7.81
CA ILE A 77 7.25 -0.32 -6.61
C ILE A 77 6.77 0.48 -5.41
N ILE A 78 5.79 -0.07 -4.71
CA ILE A 78 5.14 0.55 -3.55
C ILE A 78 5.45 -0.26 -2.30
N ASN A 79 5.97 0.40 -1.28
CA ASN A 79 6.14 -0.16 0.05
C ASN A 79 5.00 0.30 0.96
N ASP A 80 4.14 -0.64 1.31
CA ASP A 80 3.01 -0.45 2.24
C ASP A 80 3.11 -1.46 3.39
N SER A 81 4.33 -1.60 3.95
CA SER A 81 4.59 -2.53 5.06
C SER A 81 3.71 -2.29 6.28
N LYS A 82 3.13 -1.09 6.42
CA LYS A 82 2.16 -0.73 7.48
C LYS A 82 0.80 -1.42 7.32
N ALA A 83 0.46 -1.97 6.17
CA ALA A 83 -0.76 -2.76 5.98
C ALA A 83 -0.66 -4.07 6.78
N THR A 84 -1.30 -4.10 7.94
CA THR A 84 -1.24 -5.21 8.92
C THR A 84 -2.51 -6.06 8.94
N THR A 85 -3.47 -5.75 8.07
CA THR A 85 -4.73 -6.49 7.87
C THR A 85 -5.10 -6.53 6.39
N PHE A 86 -5.95 -7.46 5.97
CA PHE A 86 -6.47 -7.48 4.61
C PHE A 86 -7.22 -6.20 4.26
N SER A 87 -8.03 -5.68 5.17
CA SER A 87 -8.80 -4.45 4.98
C SER A 87 -7.91 -3.25 4.63
N SER A 88 -6.71 -3.13 5.22
CA SER A 88 -5.77 -2.04 4.93
C SER A 88 -5.20 -2.08 3.52
N SER A 89 -5.15 -3.26 2.87
CA SER A 89 -4.64 -3.40 1.50
C SER A 89 -5.72 -3.26 0.42
N VAL A 90 -7.00 -3.43 0.78
CA VAL A 90 -8.14 -3.51 -0.18
C VAL A 90 -8.28 -2.25 -1.03
N SER A 91 -8.22 -1.07 -0.42
CA SER A 91 -8.35 0.19 -1.15
C SER A 91 -7.28 0.34 -2.23
N LEU A 92 -6.02 0.05 -1.87
CA LEU A 92 -4.90 0.15 -2.78
C LEU A 92 -4.95 -0.91 -3.89
N LEU A 93 -5.31 -2.16 -3.57
CA LEU A 93 -5.51 -3.23 -4.55
C LEU A 93 -6.61 -2.91 -5.56
N LYS A 94 -7.67 -2.19 -5.16
CA LYS A 94 -8.75 -1.75 -6.07
C LYS A 94 -8.34 -0.62 -7.00
N SER A 95 -7.44 0.26 -6.58
CA SER A 95 -7.02 1.45 -7.34
C SER A 95 -5.88 1.19 -8.33
N LEU A 96 -5.18 0.05 -8.21
CA LEU A 96 -4.04 -0.29 -9.04
C LEU A 96 -4.40 -1.31 -10.12
N THR A 97 -3.63 -1.28 -11.22
CA THR A 97 -3.75 -2.23 -12.33
C THR A 97 -2.46 -3.01 -12.51
N ASN A 98 -2.57 -4.25 -13.02
CA ASN A 98 -1.42 -5.14 -13.29
C ASN A 98 -0.49 -5.27 -12.07
N VAL A 99 -1.04 -5.83 -10.97
CA VAL A 99 -0.42 -5.82 -9.66
C VAL A 99 0.23 -7.16 -9.34
N HIS A 100 1.52 -7.13 -9.02
CA HIS A 100 2.22 -8.19 -8.31
C HIS A 100 2.17 -7.88 -6.80
N TRP A 101 1.22 -8.49 -6.12
CA TRP A 101 0.95 -8.23 -4.71
C TRP A 101 1.75 -9.15 -3.81
N ILE A 102 2.62 -8.59 -2.96
CA ILE A 102 3.40 -9.33 -1.99
C ILE A 102 2.69 -9.30 -0.65
N VAL A 103 2.27 -10.48 -0.17
CA VAL A 103 1.43 -10.68 1.01
C VAL A 103 2.00 -11.78 1.90
N GLY A 104 1.91 -11.61 3.22
CA GLY A 104 2.41 -12.60 4.19
C GLY A 104 2.89 -11.99 5.50
N GLY A 105 3.10 -12.83 6.48
CA GLY A 105 3.43 -12.46 7.85
C GLY A 105 2.49 -13.14 8.85
N GLN A 106 2.35 -12.59 10.06
CA GLN A 106 1.45 -13.11 11.07
C GLN A 106 0.03 -12.61 10.84
N ALA A 107 -0.84 -13.50 10.34
CA ALA A 107 -2.24 -13.18 10.08
C ALA A 107 -2.98 -12.85 11.37
N LYS A 108 -3.85 -11.85 11.31
CA LYS A 108 -4.74 -11.48 12.42
C LYS A 108 -5.94 -12.42 12.47
N LYS A 109 -6.27 -12.96 13.64
CA LYS A 109 -7.46 -13.80 13.84
C LYS A 109 -8.73 -13.00 13.47
N GLY A 110 -9.62 -13.62 12.68
CA GLY A 110 -10.87 -12.99 12.24
C GLY A 110 -10.74 -12.00 11.07
N ASP A 111 -9.54 -11.73 10.57
CA ASP A 111 -9.35 -10.85 9.41
C ASP A 111 -9.92 -11.49 8.14
N LYS A 112 -10.73 -10.71 7.40
CA LYS A 112 -11.46 -11.18 6.20
C LYS A 112 -10.93 -10.48 4.96
N PHE A 113 -10.69 -11.26 3.90
CA PHE A 113 -10.37 -10.74 2.58
C PHE A 113 -11.67 -10.45 1.82
N LEU A 114 -11.96 -9.18 1.58
CA LEU A 114 -13.25 -8.71 1.06
C LEU A 114 -13.24 -8.35 -0.44
N LEU A 115 -12.21 -8.74 -1.19
CA LEU A 115 -12.20 -8.57 -2.64
C LEU A 115 -12.91 -9.72 -3.33
N SER A 116 -13.73 -9.39 -4.33
CA SER A 116 -14.36 -10.39 -5.22
C SER A 116 -13.36 -10.87 -6.27
N LYS A 117 -13.65 -12.01 -6.90
CA LYS A 117 -12.86 -12.54 -8.03
C LYS A 117 -12.74 -11.52 -9.18
N LYS A 118 -13.79 -10.73 -9.43
CA LYS A 118 -13.79 -9.65 -10.43
C LYS A 118 -12.72 -8.59 -10.14
N ASN A 119 -12.55 -8.20 -8.89
CA ASN A 119 -11.54 -7.22 -8.48
C ASN A 119 -10.11 -7.77 -8.55
N CYS A 120 -9.95 -9.09 -8.59
CA CYS A 120 -8.65 -9.76 -8.55
C CYS A 120 -8.08 -10.13 -9.91
N LYS A 121 -8.81 -9.88 -11.02
CA LYS A 121 -8.42 -10.31 -12.39
C LYS A 121 -7.02 -9.87 -12.82
N ASN A 122 -6.57 -8.71 -12.38
CA ASN A 122 -5.27 -8.13 -12.74
C ASN A 122 -4.27 -8.14 -11.57
N ILE A 123 -4.48 -9.06 -10.61
CA ILE A 123 -3.64 -9.20 -9.42
C ILE A 123 -3.08 -10.62 -9.39
N LYS A 124 -1.76 -10.76 -9.29
CA LYS A 124 -1.08 -12.01 -8.95
C LYS A 124 -0.47 -11.86 -7.56
N ALA A 125 -0.79 -12.79 -6.67
CA ALA A 125 -0.30 -12.77 -5.29
C ALA A 125 1.03 -13.53 -5.16
N TYR A 126 1.96 -12.96 -4.41
CA TYR A 126 3.23 -13.58 -4.01
C TYR A 126 3.23 -13.70 -2.50
N VAL A 127 3.00 -14.92 -2.03
CA VAL A 127 2.80 -15.22 -0.60
C VAL A 127 4.12 -15.63 0.04
N PHE A 128 4.50 -15.04 1.19
CA PHE A 128 5.73 -15.39 1.89
C PHE A 128 5.51 -15.69 3.38
N GLY A 129 6.52 -16.32 3.98
CA GLY A 129 6.63 -16.53 5.42
C GLY A 129 6.08 -17.84 5.94
N THR A 130 6.16 -18.05 7.24
CA THR A 130 5.80 -19.31 7.91
C THR A 130 4.30 -19.62 7.85
N LYS A 131 3.46 -18.59 7.89
CA LYS A 131 1.98 -18.71 7.82
C LYS A 131 1.41 -18.68 6.40
N ARG A 132 2.23 -18.90 5.36
CA ARG A 132 1.80 -18.83 3.94
C ARG A 132 0.60 -19.71 3.61
N LYS A 133 0.42 -20.89 4.25
CA LYS A 133 -0.76 -21.77 4.05
C LYS A 133 -2.08 -21.06 4.36
N PHE A 134 -2.11 -20.18 5.37
CA PHE A 134 -3.29 -19.38 5.69
C PHE A 134 -3.66 -18.44 4.53
N PHE A 135 -2.69 -17.71 3.99
CA PHE A 135 -2.94 -16.77 2.88
C PHE A 135 -3.33 -17.50 1.60
N THR A 136 -2.62 -18.57 1.22
CA THR A 136 -2.92 -19.33 0.01
C THR A 136 -4.31 -19.95 0.06
N SER A 137 -4.77 -20.45 1.22
CA SER A 137 -6.13 -20.98 1.38
C SER A 137 -7.23 -19.95 1.11
N LYS A 138 -6.97 -18.65 1.44
CA LYS A 138 -7.91 -17.54 1.20
C LYS A 138 -7.87 -17.04 -0.24
N LEU A 139 -6.70 -17.09 -0.90
CA LEU A 139 -6.48 -16.47 -2.20
C LEU A 139 -6.68 -17.42 -3.40
N LYS A 140 -6.49 -18.74 -3.22
CA LYS A 140 -6.51 -19.76 -4.31
C LYS A 140 -7.73 -19.75 -5.21
N LYS A 141 -8.91 -19.35 -4.70
CA LYS A 141 -10.16 -19.28 -5.47
C LYS A 141 -10.37 -17.91 -6.14
N LEU A 142 -9.55 -16.92 -5.84
CA LEU A 142 -9.75 -15.53 -6.22
C LEU A 142 -8.75 -15.04 -7.27
N MET A 143 -7.50 -15.49 -7.18
CA MET A 143 -6.41 -15.01 -8.04
C MET A 143 -5.30 -16.06 -8.17
N GLU A 144 -4.44 -15.87 -9.17
CA GLU A 144 -3.16 -16.61 -9.26
C GLU A 144 -2.25 -16.27 -8.08
N TYR A 145 -1.52 -17.25 -7.60
CA TYR A 145 -0.53 -17.04 -6.54
C TYR A 145 0.70 -17.91 -6.70
N GLU A 146 1.79 -17.43 -6.14
CA GLU A 146 3.00 -18.21 -5.87
C GLU A 146 3.38 -18.12 -4.39
N SER A 147 4.08 -19.15 -3.87
CA SER A 147 4.37 -19.27 -2.44
C SER A 147 5.86 -19.45 -2.18
N PHE A 148 6.40 -18.70 -1.22
CA PHE A 148 7.82 -18.65 -0.89
C PHE A 148 8.03 -18.78 0.62
N LEU A 149 9.18 -19.33 1.02
CA LEU A 149 9.56 -19.42 2.43
C LEU A 149 9.91 -18.05 3.01
N ASP A 150 10.58 -17.22 2.24
CA ASP A 150 11.09 -15.92 2.68
C ASP A 150 10.92 -14.84 1.61
N LEU A 151 11.02 -13.59 2.06
CA LEU A 151 10.86 -12.40 1.23
C LEU A 151 12.02 -12.23 0.22
N LYS A 152 13.22 -12.69 0.55
CA LYS A 152 14.42 -12.55 -0.31
C LYS A 152 14.29 -13.39 -1.58
N SER A 153 13.95 -14.67 -1.43
CA SER A 153 13.75 -15.61 -2.56
C SER A 153 12.61 -15.13 -3.46
N LEU A 154 11.51 -14.64 -2.86
CA LEU A 154 10.38 -14.05 -3.56
C LEU A 154 10.82 -12.86 -4.42
N ILE A 155 11.46 -11.85 -3.83
CA ILE A 155 11.89 -10.63 -4.55
C ILE A 155 12.85 -10.96 -5.67
N LYS A 156 13.81 -11.84 -5.43
CA LYS A 156 14.79 -12.26 -6.44
C LYS A 156 14.10 -12.89 -7.65
N LYS A 157 13.12 -13.78 -7.43
CA LYS A 157 12.33 -14.40 -8.52
C LYS A 157 11.44 -13.39 -9.22
N LEU A 158 10.65 -12.62 -8.49
CA LEU A 158 9.73 -11.64 -9.05
C LEU A 158 10.43 -10.61 -9.94
N LEU A 159 11.53 -10.01 -9.48
CA LEU A 159 12.26 -9.03 -10.28
C LEU A 159 12.88 -9.66 -11.54
N ARG A 160 13.34 -10.91 -11.47
CA ARG A 160 13.86 -11.65 -12.62
C ARG A 160 12.75 -11.90 -13.65
N GLU A 161 11.55 -12.32 -13.22
CA GLU A 161 10.39 -12.52 -14.09
C GLU A 161 9.95 -11.22 -14.79
N ILE A 162 9.96 -10.09 -14.07
CA ILE A 162 9.60 -8.80 -14.66
C ILE A 162 10.62 -8.37 -15.71
N LYS A 163 11.92 -8.56 -15.43
CA LYS A 163 12.98 -8.19 -16.37
C LYS A 163 12.99 -9.04 -17.66
N SER A 164 12.64 -10.32 -17.58
CA SER A 164 12.66 -11.23 -18.74
C SER A 164 11.53 -10.95 -19.75
N LYS A 165 10.48 -10.24 -19.35
CA LYS A 165 9.34 -9.92 -20.22
C LYS A 165 9.64 -8.72 -21.13
N LYS A 166 9.82 -8.91 -22.45
CA LYS A 166 10.16 -7.86 -23.43
C LYS A 166 9.06 -6.79 -23.61
N ASN A 167 7.76 -7.17 -23.60
CA ASN A 167 6.61 -6.27 -23.84
C ASN A 167 5.73 -6.16 -22.61
N ILE A 168 6.17 -5.42 -21.61
CA ILE A 168 5.40 -5.26 -20.39
C ILE A 168 4.56 -3.99 -20.46
N ARG A 169 3.23 -4.13 -20.28
CA ARG A 169 2.38 -3.01 -19.85
C ARG A 169 2.88 -2.55 -18.48
N HIS A 170 2.67 -1.28 -18.14
CA HIS A 170 3.03 -0.76 -16.83
C HIS A 170 2.61 -1.73 -15.71
N THR A 171 3.54 -2.09 -14.86
CA THR A 171 3.38 -3.11 -13.80
C THR A 171 3.61 -2.48 -12.44
N THR A 172 2.84 -2.88 -11.45
CA THR A 172 3.03 -2.45 -10.07
C THR A 172 3.45 -3.62 -9.19
N ILE A 173 4.60 -3.52 -8.52
CA ILE A 173 4.93 -4.37 -7.37
C ILE A 173 4.40 -3.68 -6.13
N LEU A 174 3.43 -4.31 -5.47
CA LEU A 174 2.84 -3.81 -4.24
C LEU A 174 3.27 -4.69 -3.05
N PHE A 175 4.13 -4.18 -2.20
CA PHE A 175 4.44 -4.77 -0.90
C PHE A 175 3.45 -4.27 0.13
N SER A 176 2.32 -4.97 0.27
CA SER A 176 1.26 -4.68 1.25
C SER A 176 0.92 -6.01 1.98
N PRO A 177 1.69 -6.35 3.02
CA PRO A 177 1.71 -7.70 3.60
C PRO A 177 0.39 -8.17 4.19
N SER A 178 -0.54 -7.26 4.52
CA SER A 178 -1.86 -7.59 5.09
C SER A 178 -1.80 -8.41 6.38
N ALA A 179 -0.70 -8.29 7.10
CA ALA A 179 -0.41 -9.06 8.31
C ALA A 179 0.58 -8.34 9.22
N ALA A 180 0.53 -8.64 10.50
CA ALA A 180 1.55 -8.19 11.44
C ALA A 180 2.94 -8.78 11.04
N SER A 181 4.00 -8.09 11.45
CA SER A 181 5.38 -8.43 11.07
C SER A 181 6.11 -9.33 12.07
N PHE A 182 5.46 -9.64 13.19
CA PHE A 182 6.09 -10.28 14.36
C PHE A 182 6.52 -11.74 14.17
N ASP A 183 6.29 -12.31 12.99
CA ASP A 183 6.80 -13.64 12.64
C ASP A 183 8.31 -13.63 12.32
N ASN A 184 8.83 -12.53 11.76
CA ASN A 184 10.24 -12.44 11.34
C ASN A 184 10.89 -11.06 11.60
N PHE A 185 10.13 -10.06 12.08
CA PHE A 185 10.60 -8.69 12.27
C PHE A 185 10.05 -8.11 13.57
N LYS A 186 10.78 -7.22 14.21
CA LYS A 186 10.35 -6.53 15.44
C LYS A 186 9.11 -5.67 15.24
N ASN A 187 8.99 -5.05 14.06
CA ASN A 187 7.90 -4.16 13.71
C ASN A 187 7.76 -4.02 12.18
N PHE A 188 6.75 -3.28 11.72
CA PHE A 188 6.52 -3.06 10.29
C PHE A 188 7.59 -2.16 9.65
N GLU A 189 8.24 -1.29 10.41
CA GLU A 189 9.33 -0.44 9.96
C GLU A 189 10.55 -1.27 9.56
N GLU A 190 10.96 -2.21 10.41
CA GLU A 190 12.06 -3.13 10.11
C GLU A 190 11.75 -3.96 8.87
N ARG A 191 10.53 -4.51 8.78
CA ARG A 191 10.06 -5.24 7.59
C ARG A 191 10.09 -4.37 6.33
N GLY A 192 9.62 -3.13 6.42
CA GLY A 192 9.64 -2.18 5.31
C GLY A 192 11.07 -1.79 4.89
N LYS A 193 11.95 -1.57 5.84
CA LYS A 193 13.37 -1.30 5.60
C LYS A 193 14.07 -2.50 4.91
N TYR A 194 13.76 -3.72 5.36
CA TYR A 194 14.30 -4.93 4.75
C TYR A 194 13.83 -5.10 3.31
N PHE A 195 12.54 -4.86 3.03
CA PHE A 195 12.01 -4.85 1.66
C PHE A 195 12.75 -3.83 0.78
N ASN A 196 12.90 -2.58 1.23
CA ASN A 196 13.63 -1.55 0.49
C ASN A 196 15.09 -1.96 0.18
N LYS A 197 15.77 -2.60 1.16
CA LYS A 197 17.13 -3.13 0.97
C LYS A 197 17.18 -4.22 -0.12
N LEU A 198 16.21 -5.14 -0.15
CA LEU A 198 16.12 -6.18 -1.16
C LEU A 198 15.86 -5.60 -2.56
N ILE A 199 14.92 -4.64 -2.67
CA ILE A 199 14.66 -3.97 -3.95
C ILE A 199 15.92 -3.29 -4.45
N LYS A 200 16.58 -2.47 -3.63
CA LYS A 200 17.83 -1.78 -4.00
C LYS A 200 18.91 -2.77 -4.47
N LYS A 201 19.02 -3.93 -3.81
CA LYS A 201 20.02 -4.95 -4.17
C LYS A 201 19.74 -5.63 -5.51
N TYR A 202 18.46 -5.93 -5.83
CA TYR A 202 18.12 -6.80 -6.97
C TYR A 202 17.48 -6.07 -8.16
N ILE A 203 17.15 -4.79 -8.04
CA ILE A 203 16.51 -4.06 -9.15
C ILE A 203 17.49 -3.79 -10.30
N ASN A 204 18.78 -3.65 -10.03
CA ASN A 204 19.82 -3.39 -11.03
C ASN A 204 20.74 -4.61 -11.29
N ALA A 205 20.49 -5.74 -10.61
CA ALA A 205 21.27 -6.97 -10.74
C ALA A 205 20.82 -7.87 -11.91
#